data_05d0775761f68b853af432a1b85367d2
#
_entry.id   05d0775761f68b853af432a1b85367d2
#
_cell.length_a   1.000
_cell.length_b   1.000
_cell.length_c   1.000
_cell.angle_alpha   90.00
_cell.angle_beta   90.00
_cell.angle_gamma   90.00
#
_symmetry.space_group_name_H-M   'P 1'
#
loop_
_entity.id
_entity.type
_entity.pdbx_description
1 polymer ?
#
loop_
_entity_poly.entity_id
_entity_poly.type
_entity_poly.pdbx_seq_one_letter_code
_entity_poly.pdbx_strand_id
1 'polypeptide(L)' 'MKPKVGDYIKTIRNSAVGNNVIAKVRFINYEDRLGFGKFKNYYSCWKKDGNWFELTDNDFKKGRAIVIEKEND' A
#
# COMPACT_ATOMS: atom_id res chain seq x y z
N MET A 1 -8.85 -3.68 -6.65
CA MET A 1 -9.50 -3.50 -5.34
C MET A 1 -8.68 -2.54 -4.51
N LYS A 2 -9.34 -1.59 -3.87
CA LYS A 2 -8.64 -0.60 -3.03
C LYS A 2 -8.59 -1.09 -1.59
N PRO A 3 -7.43 -1.02 -0.95
CA PRO A 3 -7.34 -1.37 0.46
C PRO A 3 -7.99 -0.31 1.35
N LYS A 4 -8.32 -0.72 2.55
CA LYS A 4 -8.85 0.15 3.61
C LYS A 4 -7.90 0.15 4.79
N VAL A 5 -8.02 1.15 5.64
CA VAL A 5 -7.25 1.17 6.90
C VAL A 5 -7.55 -0.11 7.67
N GLY A 6 -6.51 -0.79 8.10
CA GLY A 6 -6.60 -2.06 8.79
C GLY A 6 -6.38 -3.27 7.90
N ASP A 7 -6.45 -3.10 6.58
CA ASP A 7 -6.19 -4.20 5.66
C ASP A 7 -4.70 -4.55 5.63
N TYR A 8 -4.42 -5.83 5.41
CA TYR A 8 -3.07 -6.29 5.15
C TYR A 8 -2.85 -6.35 3.66
N ILE A 9 -1.64 -6.00 3.24
CA ILE A 9 -1.26 -6.04 1.83
C ILE A 9 0.06 -6.81 1.67
N LYS A 10 0.26 -7.28 0.47
CA LYS A 10 1.50 -7.97 0.13
C LYS A 10 2.01 -7.44 -1.20
N THR A 11 3.28 -7.07 -1.24
CA THR A 11 3.90 -6.67 -2.50
C THR A 11 4.21 -7.91 -3.32
N ILE A 12 3.98 -7.84 -4.62
CA ILE A 12 4.09 -9.01 -5.49
C ILE A 12 5.32 -8.90 -6.39
N ARG A 13 5.36 -7.86 -7.22
CA ARG A 13 6.44 -7.69 -8.19
C ARG A 13 6.58 -6.23 -8.59
N ASN A 14 7.77 -5.89 -9.08
CA ASN A 14 8.07 -4.54 -9.57
C ASN A 14 7.76 -3.46 -8.54
N SER A 15 7.86 -3.85 -7.26
CA SER A 15 7.66 -2.91 -6.17
C SER A 15 8.99 -2.31 -5.78
N ALA A 16 9.01 -1.00 -5.59
CA ALA A 16 10.22 -0.30 -5.15
C ALA A 16 10.66 -0.72 -3.75
N VAL A 17 9.75 -1.30 -2.96
CA VAL A 17 10.05 -1.71 -1.58
C VAL A 17 10.43 -3.19 -1.46
N GLY A 18 10.46 -3.91 -2.58
CA GLY A 18 10.78 -5.34 -2.58
C GLY A 18 9.54 -6.19 -2.81
N ASN A 19 9.77 -7.48 -3.07
CA ASN A 19 8.70 -8.43 -3.34
C ASN A 19 8.34 -9.22 -2.09
N ASN A 20 7.09 -9.65 -2.00
CA ASN A 20 6.58 -10.48 -0.90
C ASN A 20 6.71 -9.81 0.47
N VAL A 21 6.63 -8.49 0.49
CA VAL A 21 6.64 -7.74 1.74
C VAL A 21 5.20 -7.60 2.22
N ILE A 22 4.96 -7.99 3.47
CA ILE A 22 3.64 -7.92 4.10
C ILE A 22 3.60 -6.74 5.05
N ALA A 23 2.54 -5.94 4.95
CA ALA A 23 2.38 -4.77 5.79
C ALA A 23 0.89 -4.50 6.02
N LYS A 24 0.62 -3.71 7.04
CA LYS A 24 -0.75 -3.30 7.38
C LYS A 24 -0.95 -1.84 6.99
N VAL A 25 -2.04 -1.55 6.32
CA VAL A 25 -2.40 -0.17 5.97
C VAL A 25 -2.87 0.55 7.24
N ARG A 26 -2.17 1.60 7.62
CA ARG A 26 -2.51 2.37 8.81
C ARG A 26 -3.14 3.72 8.49
N PHE A 27 -2.71 4.35 7.40
CA PHE A 27 -3.23 5.64 6.99
C PHE A 27 -3.47 5.65 5.50
N ILE A 28 -4.48 6.39 5.07
CA ILE A 28 -4.77 6.63 3.67
C ILE A 28 -4.97 8.13 3.51
N ASN A 29 -4.15 8.76 2.66
CA ASN A 29 -4.25 10.18 2.37
C ASN A 29 -4.60 10.38 0.89
N TYR A 30 -5.64 11.14 0.63
CA TYR A 30 -6.08 11.46 -0.72
C TYR A 30 -5.54 12.83 -1.08
N GLU A 31 -4.53 12.88 -1.93
CA GLU A 31 -3.77 14.10 -2.18
C GLU A 31 -3.43 14.27 -3.65
N ASP A 32 -3.24 15.54 -4.01
CA ASP A 32 -2.67 15.94 -5.30
C ASP A 32 -1.28 16.53 -5.02
N ARG A 33 -0.28 15.66 -4.94
CA ARG A 33 1.07 16.09 -4.55
C ARG A 33 1.80 16.89 -5.61
N LEU A 34 1.42 16.73 -6.87
CA LEU A 34 2.06 17.44 -7.96
C LEU A 34 1.39 18.75 -8.31
N GLY A 35 0.19 19.00 -7.78
CA GLY A 35 -0.54 20.22 -8.04
C GLY A 35 -1.16 20.32 -9.42
N PHE A 36 -1.37 19.19 -10.09
CA PHE A 36 -1.95 19.15 -11.43
C PHE A 36 -3.45 18.81 -11.43
N GLY A 37 -4.08 18.83 -10.29
CA GLY A 37 -5.50 18.45 -10.19
C GLY A 37 -5.73 16.95 -10.25
N LYS A 38 -4.69 16.15 -10.08
CA LYS A 38 -4.79 14.69 -10.11
C LYS A 38 -4.60 14.13 -8.72
N PHE A 39 -5.72 13.82 -8.09
CA PHE A 39 -5.72 13.26 -6.74
C PHE A 39 -5.60 11.75 -6.80
N LYS A 40 -4.91 11.18 -5.83
CA LYS A 40 -4.86 9.74 -5.66
C LYS A 40 -4.64 9.41 -4.20
N ASN A 41 -4.92 8.17 -3.85
CA ASN A 41 -4.73 7.69 -2.49
C ASN A 41 -3.29 7.27 -2.29
N TYR A 42 -2.73 7.68 -1.16
CA TYR A 42 -1.41 7.28 -0.69
C TYR A 42 -1.62 6.44 0.56
N TYR A 43 -1.17 5.19 0.48
CA TYR A 43 -1.38 4.21 1.54
C TYR A 43 -0.11 4.05 2.34
N SER A 44 -0.16 4.41 3.63
CA SER A 44 0.97 4.22 4.53
C SER A 44 0.87 2.83 5.13
N CYS A 45 1.86 1.99 4.82
CA CYS A 45 1.85 0.58 5.17
C CYS A 45 2.97 0.28 6.15
N TRP A 46 2.64 -0.35 7.27
CA TRP A 46 3.59 -0.66 8.33
C TRP A 46 3.89 -2.15 8.38
N LYS A 47 5.17 -2.48 8.42
CA LYS A 47 5.63 -3.85 8.63
C LYS A 47 5.66 -4.15 10.12
N LYS A 48 5.79 -5.43 10.46
CA LYS A 48 5.86 -5.87 11.86
C LYS A 48 7.03 -5.26 12.62
N ASP A 49 8.13 -4.99 11.92
CA ASP A 49 9.34 -4.44 12.55
C ASP A 49 9.27 -2.93 12.80
N GLY A 50 8.16 -2.30 12.45
CA GLY A 50 7.99 -0.88 12.65
C GLY A 50 8.43 -0.03 11.48
N ASN A 51 9.07 -0.60 10.48
CA ASN A 51 9.39 0.11 9.26
C ASN A 51 8.14 0.27 8.41
N TRP A 52 8.05 1.38 7.69
CA TRP A 52 6.87 1.65 6.88
C TRP A 52 7.27 2.15 5.50
N PHE A 53 6.34 2.03 4.60
CA PHE A 53 6.50 2.52 3.24
C PHE A 53 5.16 2.96 2.70
N GLU A 54 5.19 3.64 1.58
CA GLU A 54 3.98 4.19 0.98
C GLU A 54 3.73 3.56 -0.38
N LEU A 55 2.47 3.19 -0.61
CA LEU A 55 2.00 2.73 -1.91
C LEU A 55 0.92 3.68 -2.41
N THR A 56 0.62 3.61 -3.69
CA THR A 56 -0.42 4.44 -4.30
C THR A 56 -1.44 3.56 -4.99
N ASP A 57 -2.54 4.18 -5.43
CA ASP A 57 -3.57 3.47 -6.20
C ASP A 57 -2.97 2.72 -7.39
N ASN A 58 -1.95 3.30 -8.03
CA ASN A 58 -1.31 2.67 -9.17
C ASN A 58 -0.67 1.33 -8.83
N ASP A 59 -0.10 1.21 -7.63
CA ASP A 59 0.53 -0.05 -7.22
C ASP A 59 -0.48 -1.17 -7.18
N PHE A 60 -1.68 -0.90 -6.70
CA PHE A 60 -2.75 -1.90 -6.64
C PHE A 60 -3.36 -2.13 -8.01
N LYS A 61 -3.53 -1.08 -8.78
CA LYS A 61 -4.09 -1.17 -10.13
C LYS A 61 -3.23 -2.01 -11.06
N LYS A 62 -1.90 -1.86 -10.94
CA LYS A 62 -0.95 -2.58 -11.79
C LYS A 62 -0.55 -3.94 -11.23
N GLY A 63 -1.10 -4.35 -10.12
CA GLY A 63 -0.82 -5.66 -9.53
C GLY A 63 0.54 -5.77 -8.85
N ARG A 64 1.16 -4.64 -8.50
CA ARG A 64 2.42 -4.67 -7.74
C ARG A 64 2.18 -5.03 -6.28
N ALA A 65 0.97 -4.79 -5.80
CA ALA A 65 0.57 -5.15 -4.44
C ALA A 65 -0.88 -5.59 -4.47
N ILE A 66 -1.24 -6.46 -3.52
CA ILE A 66 -2.61 -6.96 -3.39
C ILE A 66 -3.03 -6.89 -1.94
N VAL A 67 -4.34 -6.85 -1.73
CA VAL A 67 -4.92 -6.97 -0.39
C VAL A 67 -4.97 -8.46 -0.06
N ILE A 68 -4.52 -8.82 1.14
CA ILE A 68 -4.53 -10.21 1.59
C ILE A 68 -5.32 -10.30 2.88
N GLU A 69 -5.67 -11.52 3.25
CA GLU A 69 -6.27 -11.75 4.55
C GLU A 69 -5.22 -11.58 5.64
N LYS A 70 -5.69 -11.21 6.82
CA LYS A 70 -4.80 -11.08 7.97
C LYS A 70 -4.05 -12.39 8.20
N GLU A 71 -2.72 -12.28 8.30
CA GLU A 71 -1.90 -13.42 8.63
C GLU A 71 -2.24 -13.92 10.03
N ASN A 72 -2.52 -15.20 10.13
CA ASN A 72 -2.67 -15.83 11.43
C ASN A 72 -1.31 -16.33 11.89
N ASP A 73 -0.89 -15.85 13.01
CA ASP A 73 0.37 -16.30 13.62
C ASP A 73 0.14 -17.60 14.37
#